data_47c4268085b65d9b3dc4a8fff0c19c2c
#
_entry.id   47c4268085b65d9b3dc4a8fff0c19c2c
#
_cell.length_a   1.000
_cell.length_b   1.000
_cell.length_c   1.000
_cell.angle_alpha   90.00
_cell.angle_beta   90.00
_cell.angle_gamma   90.00
#
_symmetry.space_group_name_H-M   'P 1'
#
loop_
_entity.id
_entity.type
_entity.pdbx_description
1 polymer ?
#
loop_
_entity_poly.entity_id
_entity_poly.type
_entity_poly.pdbx_seq_one_letter_code
_entity_poly.pdbx_strand_id
1 'polypeptide(L)'
;MAKDVIVVVKRDALPTTKESLDILLISTTGAQPVGVYRDVESVKAVYGDDGKAPNSKIVRKATTLMNQGKTTLAETLVNKFKIVGFEPPTASPAVTATFVIDFDNDVFAFDPPAAKQKLYVRIGGDDKAVVTLTAKVEIEDGMKLAAQFNGASFTKGGKTYTAAVKDTVVTFTATEGGSTDSIPERIEIFLDEAMSQEFVATGKKTFTNGKDAMTAADSLIETIKQFQQDEDNDWYYFLADRDEPEFVKALAKFAEASEPTEAELGVGVEDHRKFYMGQTSDLDFADNTARAAVIYTEEKYLSEEPDASYTGNVGPFYPKNVTWKFKRPQDGNAATSEGTKLITLPKLTEGQRNQLNENHVNYLTEEYKRQYVKDGVCLNGEFIDVVLGGDWIAKRMRDLLYDILLENANIDYSDAGFGLIATAVLQALSEAADEDHNIVARDQESRAGIFTVNIPKYAESTEEQRRNRVMPDITWEALLCGAV
;
A
#
# COMPACT_ATOMS: atom_id res chain seq x y z
N MET A 1 0.54 3.93 -20.14
CA MET A 1 0.52 5.25 -20.81
C MET A 1 1.02 6.26 -19.80
N ALA A 2 2.01 7.11 -20.16
CA ALA A 2 2.40 8.21 -19.30
C ALA A 2 1.20 9.16 -19.11
N LYS A 3 1.04 9.72 -17.92
CA LYS A 3 -0.04 10.68 -17.66
C LYS A 3 0.36 12.06 -18.15
N ASP A 4 -0.60 12.77 -18.72
CA ASP A 4 -0.37 14.10 -19.27
C ASP A 4 -0.19 15.17 -18.17
N VAL A 5 -0.66 14.89 -16.95
CA VAL A 5 -0.54 15.75 -15.79
C VAL A 5 0.06 14.99 -14.61
N ILE A 6 1.20 15.48 -14.15
CA ILE A 6 1.91 14.97 -12.98
C ILE A 6 1.97 16.09 -11.95
N VAL A 7 1.36 15.88 -10.79
CA VAL A 7 1.48 16.77 -9.64
C VAL A 7 2.34 16.08 -8.58
N VAL A 8 3.54 16.58 -8.39
CA VAL A 8 4.46 16.12 -7.36
C VAL A 8 4.46 17.13 -6.23
N VAL A 9 4.03 16.68 -5.06
CA VAL A 9 4.10 17.48 -3.84
C VAL A 9 5.21 16.90 -2.98
N LYS A 10 6.30 17.62 -2.83
CA LYS A 10 7.40 17.23 -1.95
C LYS A 10 7.10 17.68 -0.53
N ARG A 11 7.33 16.80 0.42
CA ARG A 11 7.27 17.08 1.84
C ARG A 11 8.66 17.41 2.39
N ASP A 12 9.03 18.51 2.32
CA ASP A 12 8.84 19.47 3.42
C ASP A 12 7.42 20.05 3.38
N ALA A 13 6.45 19.40 2.71
CA ALA A 13 4.98 19.63 2.74
C ALA A 13 4.27 18.86 1.58
N LEU A 14 3.32 18.30 1.56
CA LEU A 14 2.00 17.70 1.62
C LEU A 14 1.14 17.43 0.33
N PRO A 15 0.22 16.55 0.33
CA PRO A 15 -0.50 15.80 -0.73
C PRO A 15 -2.03 15.99 -0.89
N THR A 16 -2.76 15.15 -1.64
CA THR A 16 -4.07 15.32 -2.30
C THR A 16 -5.28 14.58 -1.81
N THR A 17 -6.55 14.96 -2.16
CA THR A 17 -7.75 14.20 -1.84
C THR A 17 -9.04 14.44 -2.62
N LYS A 18 -10.09 13.61 -2.34
CA LYS A 18 -11.46 13.71 -2.80
C LYS A 18 -12.35 14.57 -1.89
N GLU A 19 -13.43 15.12 -2.47
CA GLU A 19 -14.42 15.92 -1.74
C GLU A 19 -15.40 15.12 -0.90
N SER A 20 -15.47 13.79 -1.03
CA SER A 20 -16.27 12.93 -0.15
C SER A 20 -15.37 12.09 0.71
N LEU A 21 -15.71 11.99 1.98
CA LEU A 21 -15.06 11.10 2.91
C LEU A 21 -15.45 9.67 2.56
N ASP A 22 -14.67 9.02 1.69
CA ASP A 22 -14.87 7.63 1.38
C ASP A 22 -14.10 6.78 2.39
N ILE A 23 -14.84 6.26 3.37
CA ILE A 23 -14.32 5.37 4.40
C ILE A 23 -14.57 3.94 3.97
N LEU A 24 -13.52 3.12 4.00
CA LEU A 24 -13.60 1.67 3.82
C LEU A 24 -13.38 0.96 5.15
N LEU A 25 -14.32 0.13 5.54
CA LEU A 25 -14.14 -0.85 6.60
C LEU A 25 -13.79 -2.21 5.98
N ILE A 26 -12.74 -2.83 6.47
CA ILE A 26 -12.26 -4.13 6.00
C ILE A 26 -12.60 -5.19 7.04
N SER A 27 -13.44 -6.14 6.65
CA SER A 27 -13.73 -7.34 7.44
C SER A 27 -12.87 -8.50 6.97
N THR A 28 -12.38 -9.31 7.89
CA THR A 28 -11.57 -10.49 7.61
C THR A 28 -12.23 -11.77 8.11
N THR A 29 -13.55 -11.78 8.21
CA THR A 29 -14.33 -12.90 8.76
C THR A 29 -15.03 -13.75 7.69
N GLY A 30 -14.93 -13.37 6.42
CA GLY A 30 -15.49 -14.07 5.28
C GLY A 30 -15.63 -13.14 4.08
N ALA A 31 -15.50 -13.69 2.88
CA ALA A 31 -15.60 -12.95 1.64
C ALA A 31 -17.02 -12.39 1.43
N GLN A 32 -17.09 -11.09 1.24
CA GLN A 32 -18.29 -10.36 0.87
C GLN A 32 -17.93 -9.27 -0.13
N PRO A 33 -18.70 -9.07 -1.19
CA PRO A 33 -18.43 -8.01 -2.15
C PRO A 33 -18.49 -6.63 -1.48
N VAL A 34 -17.78 -5.66 -2.05
CA VAL A 34 -17.84 -4.29 -1.57
C VAL A 34 -19.26 -3.75 -1.64
N GLY A 35 -19.74 -3.21 -0.53
CA GLY A 35 -21.08 -2.61 -0.41
C GLY A 35 -21.02 -1.20 0.17
N VAL A 36 -21.94 -0.36 -0.27
CA VAL A 36 -22.12 1.00 0.27
C VAL A 36 -23.24 0.98 1.30
N TYR A 37 -22.94 1.42 2.51
CA TYR A 37 -23.85 1.39 3.66
C TYR A 37 -24.15 2.80 4.14
N ARG A 38 -25.39 3.02 4.54
CA ARG A 38 -25.91 4.30 5.07
C ARG A 38 -26.59 4.18 6.43
N ASP A 39 -26.71 2.96 6.92
CA ASP A 39 -27.32 2.65 8.21
C ASP A 39 -26.74 1.33 8.76
N VAL A 40 -26.83 1.16 10.07
CA VAL A 40 -26.29 0.00 10.78
C VAL A 40 -27.09 -1.28 10.52
N GLU A 41 -28.38 -1.18 10.26
CA GLU A 41 -29.24 -2.35 10.05
C GLU A 41 -28.89 -3.05 8.72
N SER A 42 -28.57 -2.28 7.67
CA SER A 42 -28.06 -2.83 6.43
C SER A 42 -26.71 -3.55 6.62
N VAL A 43 -25.83 -3.04 7.48
CA VAL A 43 -24.58 -3.72 7.83
C VAL A 43 -24.84 -5.02 8.58
N LYS A 44 -25.72 -5.01 9.56
CA LYS A 44 -26.11 -6.21 10.32
C LYS A 44 -26.71 -7.29 9.43
N ALA A 45 -27.45 -6.91 8.38
CA ALA A 45 -28.05 -7.87 7.46
C ALA A 45 -26.99 -8.69 6.67
N VAL A 46 -25.79 -8.13 6.47
CA VAL A 46 -24.71 -8.78 5.71
C VAL A 46 -23.65 -9.38 6.65
N TYR A 47 -23.23 -8.64 7.67
CA TYR A 47 -22.13 -9.00 8.56
C TYR A 47 -22.59 -9.35 9.98
N GLY A 48 -23.86 -9.12 10.30
CA GLY A 48 -24.47 -9.56 11.54
C GLY A 48 -24.64 -11.07 11.53
N ASP A 49 -24.42 -11.68 12.65
CA ASP A 49 -24.71 -13.08 12.85
C ASP A 49 -26.21 -13.32 12.82
N ASP A 50 -26.64 -14.45 12.32
CA ASP A 50 -27.99 -15.01 12.29
C ASP A 50 -28.60 -15.30 13.69
N GLY A 51 -28.30 -14.42 14.65
CA GLY A 51 -28.77 -14.44 16.05
C GLY A 51 -27.80 -15.10 17.04
N LYS A 52 -26.60 -15.49 16.61
CA LYS A 52 -25.64 -16.21 17.47
C LYS A 52 -24.51 -15.35 18.04
N ALA A 53 -24.17 -14.25 17.40
CA ALA A 53 -23.24 -13.27 17.95
C ALA A 53 -23.65 -11.85 17.51
N PRO A 54 -24.43 -11.13 18.31
CA PRO A 54 -25.02 -9.87 17.90
C PRO A 54 -24.04 -8.72 17.67
N ASN A 55 -22.73 -8.98 17.66
CA ASN A 55 -21.72 -7.95 17.53
C ASN A 55 -20.44 -8.45 16.88
N SER A 56 -20.49 -8.78 15.58
CA SER A 56 -19.23 -8.91 14.82
C SER A 56 -18.45 -7.60 14.95
N LYS A 57 -17.13 -7.67 14.98
CA LYS A 57 -16.28 -6.49 15.18
C LYS A 57 -16.55 -5.42 14.12
N ILE A 58 -16.78 -5.83 12.88
CA ILE A 58 -17.10 -4.90 11.79
C ILE A 58 -18.44 -4.18 12.01
N VAL A 59 -19.45 -4.86 12.59
CA VAL A 59 -20.72 -4.22 12.95
C VAL A 59 -20.53 -3.22 14.07
N ARG A 60 -19.71 -3.53 15.09
CA ARG A 60 -19.39 -2.58 16.15
C ARG A 60 -18.65 -1.35 15.60
N LYS A 61 -17.64 -1.55 14.72
CA LYS A 61 -16.93 -0.43 14.06
C LYS A 61 -17.89 0.44 13.25
N ALA A 62 -18.74 -0.15 12.42
CA ALA A 62 -19.74 0.58 11.64
C ALA A 62 -20.72 1.35 12.56
N THR A 63 -21.19 0.72 13.62
CA THR A 63 -22.08 1.35 14.62
C THR A 63 -21.39 2.53 15.30
N THR A 64 -20.16 2.34 15.76
CA THR A 64 -19.36 3.37 16.41
C THR A 64 -19.05 4.53 15.48
N LEU A 65 -18.66 4.23 14.22
CA LEU A 65 -18.38 5.22 13.19
C LEU A 65 -19.58 6.14 12.92
N MET A 66 -20.78 5.59 12.85
CA MET A 66 -22.01 6.35 12.56
C MET A 66 -22.58 7.07 13.77
N ASN A 67 -22.38 6.57 14.96
CA ASN A 67 -22.97 7.11 16.18
C ASN A 67 -22.14 8.23 16.84
N GLN A 68 -21.24 8.85 16.10
CA GLN A 68 -20.50 10.03 16.53
C GLN A 68 -21.35 11.30 16.32
N GLY A 69 -21.05 12.37 17.02
CA GLY A 69 -21.48 13.70 16.60
C GLY A 69 -22.75 14.27 17.22
N LYS A 70 -23.22 13.79 18.36
CA LYS A 70 -24.20 14.55 19.18
C LYS A 70 -23.53 15.66 20.00
N THR A 71 -22.47 16.25 19.50
CA THR A 71 -21.83 17.45 20.04
C THR A 71 -22.35 18.70 19.33
N THR A 72 -21.94 19.88 19.77
CA THR A 72 -22.28 21.17 19.15
C THR A 72 -21.87 21.33 17.69
N LEU A 73 -21.22 20.35 17.11
CA LEU A 73 -20.80 20.26 15.70
C LEU A 73 -21.66 19.25 14.92
N ALA A 74 -22.88 19.01 15.36
CA ALA A 74 -23.78 17.91 14.98
C ALA A 74 -24.25 17.84 13.52
N GLU A 75 -23.77 18.72 12.64
CA GLU A 75 -24.18 18.73 11.23
C GLU A 75 -23.32 17.84 10.32
N THR A 76 -22.20 17.33 10.84
CA THR A 76 -21.24 16.52 10.07
C THR A 76 -21.10 15.11 10.64
N LEU A 77 -22.03 14.23 10.28
CA LEU A 77 -21.96 12.81 10.62
C LEU A 77 -21.49 11.97 9.44
N VAL A 78 -20.85 10.84 9.74
CA VAL A 78 -20.66 9.80 8.72
C VAL A 78 -22.04 9.26 8.32
N ASN A 79 -22.47 9.55 7.11
CA ASN A 79 -23.75 9.15 6.56
C ASN A 79 -23.63 8.11 5.44
N LYS A 80 -22.39 7.77 5.06
CA LYS A 80 -22.05 6.85 4.00
C LYS A 80 -20.63 6.30 4.21
N PHE A 81 -20.46 5.00 4.06
CA PHE A 81 -19.16 4.33 4.06
C PHE A 81 -19.26 3.02 3.28
N LYS A 82 -18.12 2.46 2.96
CA LYS A 82 -18.00 1.17 2.27
C LYS A 82 -17.56 0.08 3.24
N ILE A 83 -17.99 -1.16 3.03
CA ILE A 83 -17.43 -2.34 3.68
C ILE A 83 -17.11 -3.37 2.62
N VAL A 84 -15.98 -4.03 2.75
CA VAL A 84 -15.59 -5.22 2.00
C VAL A 84 -15.27 -6.35 2.97
N GLY A 85 -15.63 -7.58 2.61
CA GLY A 85 -15.28 -8.77 3.38
C GLY A 85 -14.25 -9.61 2.64
N PHE A 86 -13.19 -9.98 3.33
CA PHE A 86 -12.18 -10.92 2.84
C PHE A 86 -12.20 -12.22 3.64
N GLU A 87 -11.76 -13.31 3.05
CA GLU A 87 -11.50 -14.54 3.78
C GLU A 87 -10.44 -14.30 4.87
N PRO A 88 -10.50 -15.04 5.99
CA PRO A 88 -9.49 -14.92 7.03
C PRO A 88 -8.07 -15.06 6.46
N PRO A 89 -7.20 -14.07 6.67
CA PRO A 89 -5.86 -14.11 6.11
C PRO A 89 -5.04 -15.21 6.76
N THR A 90 -4.29 -15.96 5.96
CA THR A 90 -3.47 -17.10 6.41
C THR A 90 -2.02 -16.93 6.02
N ALA A 91 -1.12 -17.30 6.92
CA ALA A 91 0.30 -17.40 6.59
C ALA A 91 0.55 -18.56 5.61
N SER A 92 1.48 -18.38 4.71
CA SER A 92 1.94 -19.43 3.81
C SER A 92 3.45 -19.63 3.93
N PRO A 93 3.94 -20.88 3.96
CA PRO A 93 5.38 -21.14 3.95
C PRO A 93 5.99 -20.74 2.61
N ALA A 94 7.29 -20.52 2.61
CA ALA A 94 8.03 -20.34 1.38
C ALA A 94 7.92 -21.58 0.48
N VAL A 95 7.73 -21.36 -0.83
CA VAL A 95 7.68 -22.43 -1.83
C VAL A 95 8.99 -22.45 -2.59
N THR A 96 9.55 -23.62 -2.81
CA THR A 96 10.79 -23.79 -3.59
C THR A 96 10.53 -23.65 -5.08
N ALA A 97 11.43 -22.96 -5.78
CA ALA A 97 11.40 -22.91 -7.24
C ALA A 97 11.78 -24.28 -7.82
N THR A 98 11.17 -24.64 -8.93
CA THR A 98 11.51 -25.88 -9.65
C THR A 98 11.75 -25.58 -11.13
N PHE A 99 12.75 -26.29 -11.69
CA PHE A 99 13.02 -26.27 -13.10
C PHE A 99 13.00 -27.73 -13.61
N VAL A 100 12.16 -27.99 -14.60
CA VAL A 100 11.90 -29.33 -15.11
C VAL A 100 12.34 -29.41 -16.56
N ILE A 101 13.08 -30.48 -16.90
CA ILE A 101 13.42 -30.84 -18.28
C ILE A 101 12.91 -32.25 -18.54
N ASP A 102 12.13 -32.42 -19.60
CA ASP A 102 11.68 -33.73 -20.06
C ASP A 102 12.34 -34.06 -21.40
N PHE A 103 13.14 -35.10 -21.42
CA PHE A 103 13.87 -35.59 -22.59
C PHE A 103 13.11 -36.71 -23.35
N ASP A 104 11.80 -36.82 -23.17
CA ASP A 104 10.97 -37.95 -23.64
C ASP A 104 11.17 -38.32 -25.13
N ASN A 105 11.37 -37.33 -25.98
CA ASN A 105 11.50 -37.52 -27.43
C ASN A 105 12.92 -37.25 -27.98
N ASP A 106 13.91 -37.10 -27.11
CA ASP A 106 15.25 -36.78 -27.56
C ASP A 106 15.97 -38.06 -28.05
N VAL A 107 16.38 -38.04 -29.29
CA VAL A 107 17.20 -39.07 -29.94
C VAL A 107 18.57 -38.51 -30.27
N PHE A 108 19.59 -39.12 -29.74
CA PHE A 108 20.98 -38.62 -29.88
C PHE A 108 21.77 -39.56 -30.78
N ALA A 109 22.30 -38.97 -31.84
CA ALA A 109 23.16 -39.64 -32.80
C ALA A 109 24.61 -39.10 -32.74
N PHE A 110 25.34 -39.50 -31.68
CA PHE A 110 26.76 -39.17 -31.57
C PHE A 110 27.54 -40.26 -30.80
N ASP A 111 28.86 -40.24 -30.92
CA ASP A 111 29.72 -41.19 -30.21
C ASP A 111 29.55 -41.04 -28.69
N PRO A 112 29.33 -42.13 -27.96
CA PRO A 112 29.09 -42.05 -26.54
C PRO A 112 30.28 -41.46 -25.79
N PRO A 113 30.03 -40.50 -24.85
CA PRO A 113 31.12 -39.88 -24.12
C PRO A 113 31.90 -40.88 -23.28
N ALA A 114 33.19 -40.65 -23.13
CA ALA A 114 34.09 -41.50 -22.36
C ALA A 114 33.73 -41.49 -20.87
N ALA A 115 34.05 -42.58 -20.17
CA ALA A 115 33.92 -42.63 -18.71
C ALA A 115 34.65 -41.45 -18.06
N LYS A 116 34.01 -40.84 -17.03
CA LYS A 116 34.49 -39.62 -16.34
C LYS A 116 34.49 -38.31 -17.16
N GLN A 117 33.94 -38.32 -18.36
CA GLN A 117 33.71 -37.07 -19.10
C GLN A 117 32.68 -36.21 -18.32
N LYS A 118 32.91 -34.90 -18.36
CA LYS A 118 31.97 -33.95 -17.78
C LYS A 118 31.02 -33.45 -18.84
N LEU A 119 29.74 -33.35 -18.50
CA LEU A 119 28.77 -32.56 -19.22
C LEU A 119 28.65 -31.20 -18.54
N TYR A 120 28.72 -30.14 -19.33
CA TYR A 120 28.58 -28.78 -18.84
C TYR A 120 27.22 -28.26 -19.28
N VAL A 121 26.43 -27.82 -18.30
CA VAL A 121 25.08 -27.33 -18.56
C VAL A 121 25.00 -25.86 -18.24
N ARG A 122 24.62 -25.05 -19.25
CA ARG A 122 24.33 -23.65 -19.07
C ARG A 122 22.82 -23.45 -18.97
N ILE A 123 22.39 -22.77 -17.92
CA ILE A 123 21.00 -22.48 -17.66
C ILE A 123 20.85 -20.95 -17.63
N GLY A 124 20.07 -20.41 -18.56
CA GLY A 124 19.78 -19.00 -18.61
C GLY A 124 20.94 -18.04 -18.86
N GLY A 125 21.93 -18.49 -19.60
CA GLY A 125 23.01 -17.64 -20.17
C GLY A 125 24.35 -17.70 -19.44
N ASP A 126 24.41 -17.65 -18.09
CA ASP A 126 25.69 -17.48 -17.39
C ASP A 126 26.03 -18.57 -16.35
N ASP A 127 25.04 -19.29 -15.82
CA ASP A 127 25.28 -20.26 -14.76
C ASP A 127 25.64 -21.65 -15.32
N LYS A 128 26.69 -22.23 -14.76
CA LYS A 128 27.28 -23.47 -15.20
C LYS A 128 27.06 -24.58 -14.18
N ALA A 129 26.25 -25.57 -14.52
CA ALA A 129 26.19 -26.82 -13.80
C ALA A 129 27.15 -27.84 -14.44
N VAL A 130 27.78 -28.66 -13.61
CA VAL A 130 28.71 -29.69 -14.10
C VAL A 130 28.18 -31.06 -13.70
N VAL A 131 27.92 -31.89 -14.71
CA VAL A 131 27.53 -33.30 -14.52
C VAL A 131 28.72 -34.17 -14.89
N THR A 132 29.17 -35.03 -13.99
CA THR A 132 30.28 -35.95 -14.24
C THR A 132 29.73 -37.34 -14.54
N LEU A 133 30.01 -37.84 -15.72
CA LEU A 133 29.63 -39.21 -16.12
C LEU A 133 30.39 -40.25 -15.28
N THR A 134 29.69 -41.16 -14.66
CA THR A 134 30.28 -42.17 -13.77
C THR A 134 30.87 -43.36 -14.49
N ALA A 135 30.39 -43.65 -15.71
CA ALA A 135 30.88 -44.72 -16.57
C ALA A 135 30.80 -44.30 -18.06
N LYS A 136 31.40 -45.08 -18.96
CA LYS A 136 31.13 -44.96 -20.40
C LYS A 136 29.63 -45.28 -20.59
N VAL A 137 28.85 -44.30 -20.96
CA VAL A 137 27.41 -44.41 -21.13
C VAL A 137 27.10 -44.21 -22.61
N GLU A 138 26.42 -45.18 -23.18
CA GLU A 138 25.79 -45.03 -24.50
C GLU A 138 24.50 -44.24 -24.27
N ILE A 139 24.54 -42.95 -24.59
CA ILE A 139 23.34 -42.08 -24.50
C ILE A 139 22.55 -42.27 -25.80
N GLU A 140 21.70 -43.28 -25.81
CA GLU A 140 20.89 -43.64 -26.97
C GLU A 140 19.49 -43.02 -26.94
N ASP A 141 19.05 -42.62 -25.73
CA ASP A 141 17.71 -42.08 -25.51
C ASP A 141 17.67 -41.03 -24.39
N GLY A 142 16.53 -40.37 -24.25
CA GLY A 142 16.33 -39.32 -23.25
C GLY A 142 16.40 -39.84 -21.81
N MET A 143 16.06 -41.12 -21.54
CA MET A 143 16.14 -41.72 -20.20
C MET A 143 17.60 -41.87 -19.77
N LYS A 144 18.47 -42.30 -20.65
CA LYS A 144 19.91 -42.45 -20.37
C LYS A 144 20.55 -41.11 -20.14
N LEU A 145 20.16 -40.07 -20.92
CA LEU A 145 20.62 -38.73 -20.71
C LEU A 145 20.12 -38.17 -19.36
N ALA A 146 18.84 -38.26 -19.08
CA ALA A 146 18.26 -37.79 -17.82
C ALA A 146 18.96 -38.40 -16.59
N ALA A 147 19.25 -39.70 -16.64
CA ALA A 147 19.92 -40.41 -15.56
C ALA A 147 21.29 -39.81 -15.18
N GLN A 148 21.99 -39.16 -16.11
CA GLN A 148 23.28 -38.49 -15.84
C GLN A 148 23.17 -37.28 -14.95
N PHE A 149 21.99 -36.66 -14.88
CA PHE A 149 21.74 -35.49 -14.05
C PHE A 149 21.40 -35.81 -12.59
N ASN A 150 21.25 -37.06 -12.25
CA ASN A 150 20.85 -37.42 -10.89
C ASN A 150 21.87 -36.93 -9.82
N GLY A 151 21.44 -36.08 -8.92
CA GLY A 151 22.29 -35.43 -7.92
C GLY A 151 23.13 -34.26 -8.43
N ALA A 152 23.01 -33.88 -9.70
CA ALA A 152 23.66 -32.68 -10.21
C ALA A 152 23.10 -31.44 -9.51
N SER A 153 23.93 -30.40 -9.36
CA SER A 153 23.52 -29.15 -8.78
C SER A 153 24.12 -27.95 -9.50
N PHE A 154 23.40 -26.83 -9.47
CA PHE A 154 23.88 -25.52 -9.92
C PHE A 154 23.37 -24.41 -9.02
N THR A 155 24.01 -23.25 -9.06
CA THR A 155 23.58 -22.06 -8.27
C THR A 155 23.18 -20.95 -9.24
N LYS A 156 22.00 -20.36 -8.97
CA LYS A 156 21.50 -19.19 -9.68
C LYS A 156 20.70 -18.28 -8.75
N GLY A 157 20.88 -16.97 -8.87
CA GLY A 157 20.17 -16.01 -8.01
C GLY A 157 20.45 -16.22 -6.52
N GLY A 158 21.65 -16.70 -6.16
CA GLY A 158 22.01 -17.04 -4.79
C GLY A 158 21.41 -18.34 -4.24
N LYS A 159 20.59 -19.05 -5.02
CA LYS A 159 19.98 -20.33 -4.63
C LYS A 159 20.64 -21.51 -5.32
N THR A 160 20.81 -22.63 -4.58
CA THR A 160 21.31 -23.88 -5.11
C THR A 160 20.14 -24.77 -5.53
N TYR A 161 20.20 -25.28 -6.76
CA TYR A 161 19.24 -26.22 -7.31
C TYR A 161 19.86 -27.60 -7.37
N THR A 162 19.14 -28.62 -6.93
CA THR A 162 19.58 -30.02 -6.96
C THR A 162 18.65 -30.85 -7.82
N ALA A 163 19.24 -31.67 -8.70
CA ALA A 163 18.49 -32.49 -9.63
C ALA A 163 18.04 -33.81 -8.98
N ALA A 164 16.77 -34.14 -9.21
CA ALA A 164 16.21 -35.48 -9.05
C ALA A 164 15.73 -35.96 -10.41
N VAL A 165 15.91 -37.24 -10.69
CA VAL A 165 15.58 -37.86 -11.98
C VAL A 165 14.51 -38.91 -11.81
N LYS A 166 13.50 -38.88 -12.70
CA LYS A 166 12.50 -39.93 -12.84
C LYS A 166 12.23 -40.13 -14.33
N ASP A 167 12.52 -41.33 -14.81
CA ASP A 167 12.40 -41.73 -16.22
C ASP A 167 13.18 -40.72 -17.14
N THR A 168 12.51 -40.03 -18.05
CA THR A 168 13.07 -39.03 -18.93
C THR A 168 13.12 -37.63 -18.32
N VAL A 169 12.55 -37.47 -17.12
CA VAL A 169 12.35 -36.16 -16.49
C VAL A 169 13.43 -35.86 -15.45
N VAL A 170 14.08 -34.72 -15.61
CA VAL A 170 15.01 -34.13 -14.63
C VAL A 170 14.33 -32.96 -13.97
N THR A 171 14.15 -33.02 -12.66
CA THR A 171 13.60 -31.91 -11.86
C THR A 171 14.70 -31.32 -10.98
N PHE A 172 15.07 -30.08 -11.26
CA PHE A 172 15.91 -29.29 -10.37
C PHE A 172 15.04 -28.55 -9.39
N THR A 173 15.27 -28.75 -8.10
CA THR A 173 14.54 -28.07 -7.03
C THR A 173 15.50 -27.19 -6.24
N ALA A 174 15.11 -25.96 -5.97
CA ALA A 174 15.87 -25.07 -5.09
C ALA A 174 15.93 -25.64 -3.68
N THR A 175 17.07 -25.56 -3.02
CA THR A 175 17.27 -26.06 -1.65
C THR A 175 16.54 -25.21 -0.62
N GLU A 176 16.27 -23.95 -0.97
CA GLU A 176 15.54 -22.98 -0.14
C GLU A 176 14.32 -22.44 -0.87
N GLY A 177 13.24 -22.22 -0.14
CA GLY A 177 12.06 -21.55 -0.68
C GLY A 177 12.32 -20.04 -0.90
N GLY A 178 11.35 -19.40 -1.53
CA GLY A 178 11.35 -17.98 -1.81
C GLY A 178 11.35 -17.64 -3.30
N SER A 179 11.02 -16.41 -3.61
CA SER A 179 11.03 -15.89 -4.98
C SER A 179 12.43 -15.97 -5.59
N THR A 180 12.48 -16.23 -6.87
CA THR A 180 13.71 -16.23 -7.65
C THR A 180 13.48 -15.47 -8.95
N ASP A 181 14.53 -14.88 -9.48
CA ASP A 181 14.47 -14.36 -10.82
C ASP A 181 14.11 -15.48 -11.80
N SER A 182 13.29 -15.18 -12.78
CA SER A 182 12.90 -16.13 -13.81
C SER A 182 14.14 -16.72 -14.46
N ILE A 183 14.23 -18.05 -14.50
CA ILE A 183 15.28 -18.72 -15.27
C ILE A 183 14.84 -18.66 -16.74
N PRO A 184 15.63 -18.04 -17.65
CA PRO A 184 15.31 -18.07 -19.06
C PRO A 184 15.18 -19.52 -19.57
N GLU A 185 14.22 -19.78 -20.44
CA GLU A 185 13.86 -21.12 -20.93
C GLU A 185 14.94 -21.84 -21.75
N ARG A 186 16.18 -21.35 -21.71
CA ARG A 186 17.27 -21.87 -22.49
C ARG A 186 18.20 -22.72 -21.64
N ILE A 187 18.31 -23.98 -21.98
CA ILE A 187 19.35 -24.91 -21.51
C ILE A 187 20.21 -25.31 -22.67
N GLU A 188 21.53 -25.22 -22.46
CA GLU A 188 22.53 -25.66 -23.38
C GLU A 188 23.43 -26.69 -22.67
N ILE A 189 23.68 -27.81 -23.31
CA ILE A 189 24.56 -28.86 -22.80
C ILE A 189 25.79 -28.92 -23.68
N PHE A 190 26.97 -28.94 -23.07
CA PHE A 190 28.26 -28.94 -23.77
C PHE A 190 29.09 -30.11 -23.31
N LEU A 191 29.96 -30.58 -24.23
CA LEU A 191 30.88 -31.68 -23.98
C LEU A 191 32.26 -31.21 -23.48
N ASP A 192 32.53 -29.93 -23.54
CA ASP A 192 33.81 -29.34 -23.15
C ASP A 192 33.64 -28.16 -22.18
N GLU A 193 34.65 -27.91 -21.37
CA GLU A 193 34.63 -26.81 -20.37
C GLU A 193 34.60 -25.42 -20.99
N ALA A 194 35.15 -25.28 -22.21
CA ALA A 194 35.12 -24.04 -22.96
C ALA A 194 33.73 -23.75 -23.58
N MET A 195 32.81 -24.70 -23.47
CA MET A 195 31.45 -24.63 -24.02
C MET A 195 31.46 -24.35 -25.54
N SER A 196 32.45 -24.91 -26.25
CA SER A 196 32.62 -24.75 -27.69
C SER A 196 31.90 -25.81 -28.51
N GLN A 197 31.62 -26.99 -27.92
CA GLN A 197 30.86 -28.07 -28.52
C GLN A 197 29.51 -28.24 -27.82
N GLU A 198 28.49 -27.61 -28.39
CA GLU A 198 27.13 -27.74 -27.92
C GLU A 198 26.58 -29.12 -28.27
N PHE A 199 25.97 -29.75 -27.26
CA PHE A 199 25.19 -30.95 -27.42
C PHE A 199 23.71 -30.55 -27.49
N VAL A 200 23.09 -30.72 -28.64
CA VAL A 200 21.72 -30.27 -28.87
C VAL A 200 20.75 -31.25 -28.20
N ALA A 201 20.16 -30.84 -27.06
CA ALA A 201 19.02 -31.52 -26.43
C ALA A 201 17.75 -30.67 -26.60
N THR A 202 16.69 -31.26 -27.09
CA THR A 202 15.42 -30.59 -27.41
C THR A 202 14.33 -30.79 -26.34
N GLY A 203 14.71 -31.25 -25.13
CA GLY A 203 13.82 -31.54 -24.04
C GLY A 203 12.84 -30.40 -23.73
N LYS A 204 11.59 -30.76 -23.42
CA LYS A 204 10.57 -29.80 -23.00
C LYS A 204 10.94 -29.23 -21.63
N LYS A 205 10.96 -27.92 -21.51
CA LYS A 205 11.41 -27.19 -20.33
C LYS A 205 10.24 -26.48 -19.67
N THR A 206 10.17 -26.54 -18.36
CA THR A 206 9.16 -25.81 -17.55
C THR A 206 9.83 -25.26 -16.30
N PHE A 207 9.65 -23.97 -16.05
CA PHE A 207 10.10 -23.31 -14.84
C PHE A 207 8.89 -22.91 -13.99
N THR A 208 8.94 -23.22 -12.70
CA THR A 208 7.96 -22.74 -11.72
C THR A 208 8.70 -21.91 -10.68
N ASN A 209 8.36 -20.63 -10.59
CA ASN A 209 8.97 -19.74 -9.63
C ASN A 209 8.63 -20.15 -8.19
N GLY A 210 9.57 -19.95 -7.28
CA GLY A 210 9.33 -20.06 -5.86
C GLY A 210 8.53 -18.87 -5.34
N LYS A 211 8.02 -19.00 -4.13
CA LYS A 211 7.33 -17.91 -3.42
C LYS A 211 7.98 -17.73 -2.06
N ASP A 212 8.12 -16.48 -1.65
CA ASP A 212 8.58 -16.14 -0.31
C ASP A 212 7.53 -16.56 0.72
N ALA A 213 7.99 -16.81 1.94
CA ALA A 213 7.07 -17.01 3.05
C ALA A 213 6.26 -15.74 3.25
N MET A 214 4.98 -15.90 3.49
CA MET A 214 4.06 -14.79 3.68
C MET A 214 3.41 -14.91 5.05
N THR A 215 3.42 -13.84 5.84
CA THR A 215 2.66 -13.78 7.09
C THR A 215 1.17 -13.64 6.78
N ALA A 216 0.32 -13.85 7.78
CA ALA A 216 -1.11 -13.58 7.62
C ALA A 216 -1.39 -12.09 7.35
N ALA A 217 -0.60 -11.19 7.93
CA ALA A 217 -0.71 -9.75 7.68
C ALA A 217 -0.32 -9.40 6.23
N ASP A 218 0.77 -9.96 5.70
CA ASP A 218 1.17 -9.76 4.30
C ASP A 218 0.11 -10.32 3.33
N SER A 219 -0.49 -11.45 3.67
CA SER A 219 -1.59 -12.05 2.88
C SER A 219 -2.80 -11.12 2.81
N LEU A 220 -3.14 -10.43 3.91
CA LEU A 220 -4.19 -9.41 3.91
C LEU A 220 -3.83 -8.24 3.00
N ILE A 221 -2.59 -7.75 3.06
CA ILE A 221 -2.13 -6.63 2.22
C ILE A 221 -2.20 -6.99 0.73
N GLU A 222 -1.78 -8.19 0.34
CA GLU A 222 -1.90 -8.62 -1.06
C GLU A 222 -3.36 -8.73 -1.52
N THR A 223 -4.26 -9.18 -0.64
CA THR A 223 -5.71 -9.21 -0.92
C THR A 223 -6.27 -7.78 -1.10
N ILE A 224 -5.86 -6.81 -0.26
CA ILE A 224 -6.26 -5.41 -0.41
C ILE A 224 -5.74 -4.81 -1.72
N LYS A 225 -4.50 -5.08 -2.10
CA LYS A 225 -3.93 -4.63 -3.39
C LYS A 225 -4.70 -5.19 -4.57
N GLN A 226 -5.05 -6.48 -4.53
CA GLN A 226 -5.84 -7.12 -5.56
C GLN A 226 -7.23 -6.47 -5.66
N PHE A 227 -7.89 -6.24 -4.53
CA PHE A 227 -9.17 -5.53 -4.47
C PHE A 227 -9.09 -4.12 -5.07
N GLN A 228 -8.01 -3.37 -4.79
CA GLN A 228 -7.79 -2.05 -5.38
C GLN A 228 -7.65 -2.10 -6.91
N GLN A 229 -7.02 -3.13 -7.44
CA GLN A 229 -6.79 -3.27 -8.88
C GLN A 229 -8.04 -3.73 -9.64
N ASP A 230 -8.79 -4.65 -9.06
CA ASP A 230 -9.83 -5.38 -9.79
C ASP A 230 -11.25 -4.86 -9.51
N GLU A 231 -11.49 -4.26 -8.34
CA GLU A 231 -12.86 -3.96 -7.91
C GLU A 231 -13.08 -2.48 -7.58
N ASP A 232 -12.44 -1.95 -6.54
CA ASP A 232 -12.71 -0.60 -6.04
C ASP A 232 -11.46 0.05 -5.44
N ASN A 233 -11.07 1.20 -5.98
CA ASN A 233 -10.01 2.04 -5.45
C ASN A 233 -10.52 3.42 -4.99
N ASP A 234 -11.84 3.62 -4.98
CA ASP A 234 -12.48 4.88 -4.65
C ASP A 234 -12.76 5.02 -3.15
N TRP A 235 -11.70 5.01 -2.34
CA TRP A 235 -11.74 5.20 -0.89
C TRP A 235 -10.43 5.86 -0.42
N TYR A 236 -10.49 6.52 0.73
CA TYR A 236 -9.35 7.24 1.29
C TYR A 236 -9.00 6.77 2.69
N TYR A 237 -9.91 6.93 3.67
CA TYR A 237 -9.71 6.36 4.99
C TYR A 237 -10.04 4.87 4.98
N PHE A 238 -9.25 4.11 5.73
CA PHE A 238 -9.62 2.72 5.95
C PHE A 238 -9.32 2.26 7.36
N LEU A 239 -10.15 1.34 7.84
CA LEU A 239 -10.06 0.66 9.11
C LEU A 239 -10.26 -0.84 8.87
N ALA A 240 -9.69 -1.68 9.72
CA ALA A 240 -9.86 -3.13 9.64
C ALA A 240 -10.36 -3.72 10.95
N ASP A 241 -10.91 -4.91 10.89
CA ASP A 241 -11.33 -5.66 12.08
C ASP A 241 -10.16 -6.40 12.78
N ARG A 242 -8.92 -5.91 12.57
CA ARG A 242 -7.70 -6.46 13.14
C ARG A 242 -7.00 -5.45 14.03
N ASP A 243 -6.68 -5.87 15.27
CA ASP A 243 -6.00 -5.04 16.28
C ASP A 243 -4.65 -5.62 16.68
N GLU A 244 -4.32 -6.81 16.20
CA GLU A 244 -3.04 -7.45 16.47
C GLU A 244 -1.91 -6.59 15.89
N PRO A 245 -0.83 -6.33 16.66
CA PRO A 245 0.21 -5.37 16.27
C PRO A 245 0.82 -5.60 14.88
N GLU A 246 0.97 -6.86 14.46
CA GLU A 246 1.48 -7.21 13.14
C GLU A 246 0.56 -6.75 12.01
N PHE A 247 -0.76 -6.88 12.18
CA PHE A 247 -1.73 -6.39 11.20
C PHE A 247 -1.79 -4.86 11.18
N VAL A 248 -1.81 -4.22 12.34
CA VAL A 248 -1.82 -2.75 12.45
C VAL A 248 -0.61 -2.15 11.77
N LYS A 249 0.60 -2.73 11.98
CA LYS A 249 1.84 -2.31 11.31
C LYS A 249 1.81 -2.55 9.81
N ALA A 250 1.31 -3.70 9.36
CA ALA A 250 1.21 -4.00 7.93
C ALA A 250 0.25 -3.04 7.21
N LEU A 251 -0.91 -2.74 7.80
CA LEU A 251 -1.89 -1.80 7.27
C LEU A 251 -1.35 -0.35 7.27
N ALA A 252 -0.60 0.05 8.30
CA ALA A 252 0.07 1.35 8.34
C ALA A 252 1.11 1.49 7.21
N LYS A 253 1.94 0.49 7.01
CA LYS A 253 2.92 0.45 5.91
C LYS A 253 2.26 0.39 4.54
N PHE A 254 1.14 -0.30 4.40
CA PHE A 254 0.36 -0.27 3.17
C PHE A 254 -0.16 1.14 2.86
N ALA A 255 -0.66 1.87 3.85
CA ALA A 255 -1.07 3.26 3.68
C ALA A 255 0.12 4.15 3.27
N GLU A 256 1.28 3.99 3.90
CA GLU A 256 2.51 4.71 3.54
C GLU A 256 2.93 4.43 2.10
N ALA A 257 2.95 3.17 1.70
CA ALA A 257 3.29 2.73 0.34
C ALA A 257 2.25 3.15 -0.72
N SER A 258 1.08 3.65 -0.32
CA SER A 258 0.08 4.18 -1.25
C SER A 258 0.43 5.58 -1.79
N GLU A 259 1.39 6.26 -1.18
CA GLU A 259 1.92 7.53 -1.68
C GLU A 259 2.94 7.27 -2.79
N PRO A 260 2.63 7.62 -4.04
CA PRO A 260 3.56 7.36 -5.13
C PRO A 260 4.80 8.24 -5.03
N THR A 261 5.93 7.67 -5.35
CA THR A 261 7.19 8.40 -5.48
C THR A 261 7.17 9.33 -6.70
N GLU A 262 8.05 10.34 -6.70
CA GLU A 262 8.22 11.24 -7.85
C GLU A 262 8.50 10.47 -9.16
N ALA A 263 9.32 9.40 -9.08
CA ALA A 263 9.63 8.55 -10.23
C ALA A 263 8.41 7.79 -10.76
N GLU A 264 7.57 7.26 -9.86
CA GLU A 264 6.33 6.56 -10.22
C GLU A 264 5.30 7.51 -10.84
N LEU A 265 5.14 8.71 -10.30
CA LEU A 265 4.31 9.74 -10.92
C LEU A 265 4.84 10.12 -12.30
N GLY A 266 6.18 10.21 -12.46
CA GLY A 266 6.84 10.48 -13.74
C GLY A 266 6.59 9.45 -14.83
N VAL A 267 6.30 8.21 -14.47
CA VAL A 267 5.92 7.15 -15.42
C VAL A 267 4.41 6.89 -15.49
N GLY A 268 3.61 7.71 -14.81
CA GLY A 268 2.16 7.69 -14.89
C GLY A 268 1.46 6.73 -13.93
N VAL A 269 2.09 6.34 -12.83
CA VAL A 269 1.43 5.64 -11.73
C VAL A 269 0.32 6.52 -11.14
N GLU A 270 -0.82 5.94 -10.87
CA GLU A 270 -1.94 6.68 -10.29
C GLU A 270 -1.72 7.00 -8.82
N ASP A 271 -2.05 8.23 -8.44
CA ASP A 271 -2.05 8.68 -7.07
C ASP A 271 -3.34 8.24 -6.38
N HIS A 272 -3.25 7.13 -5.66
CA HIS A 272 -4.36 6.54 -4.90
C HIS A 272 -4.04 6.48 -3.41
N ARG A 273 -3.57 7.59 -2.87
CA ARG A 273 -3.18 7.69 -1.46
C ARG A 273 -4.29 7.27 -0.52
N LYS A 274 -3.88 6.60 0.55
CA LYS A 274 -4.75 6.08 1.60
C LYS A 274 -4.29 6.61 2.96
N PHE A 275 -5.22 6.63 3.91
CA PHE A 275 -4.93 6.97 5.30
C PHE A 275 -5.50 5.89 6.22
N TYR A 276 -4.65 5.28 7.02
CA TYR A 276 -5.04 4.21 7.94
C TYR A 276 -5.39 4.78 9.32
N MET A 277 -6.52 4.32 9.84
CA MET A 277 -6.91 4.57 11.23
C MET A 277 -6.98 3.24 11.97
N GLY A 278 -6.09 3.07 12.95
CA GLY A 278 -5.98 1.82 13.70
C GLY A 278 -6.12 2.01 15.20
N GLN A 279 -6.28 0.90 15.91
CA GLN A 279 -6.28 0.84 17.36
C GLN A 279 -5.30 -0.21 17.86
N THR A 280 -4.82 -0.06 19.09
CA THR A 280 -3.92 -1.02 19.72
C THR A 280 -4.12 -1.05 21.23
N SER A 281 -3.83 -2.21 21.83
CA SER A 281 -3.65 -2.35 23.28
C SER A 281 -2.20 -2.58 23.69
N ASP A 282 -1.30 -2.57 22.73
CA ASP A 282 0.12 -2.75 22.94
C ASP A 282 0.78 -1.41 23.30
N LEU A 283 1.33 -1.30 24.51
CA LEU A 283 2.07 -0.12 24.98
C LEU A 283 3.43 0.05 24.28
N ASP A 284 3.99 -1.05 23.80
CA ASP A 284 5.27 -1.06 23.07
C ASP A 284 5.08 -0.86 21.56
N PHE A 285 3.85 -0.63 21.11
CA PHE A 285 3.57 -0.39 19.70
C PHE A 285 4.34 0.82 19.19
N ALA A 286 5.16 0.60 18.18
CA ALA A 286 5.95 1.65 17.52
C ALA A 286 6.01 1.36 16.01
N ASP A 287 5.84 2.40 15.22
CA ASP A 287 6.06 2.45 13.78
C ASP A 287 6.45 3.89 13.39
N ASN A 288 6.82 4.13 12.14
CA ASN A 288 7.26 5.46 11.68
C ASN A 288 6.61 5.81 10.33
N THR A 289 5.29 5.66 10.27
CA THR A 289 4.52 5.95 9.05
C THR A 289 3.79 7.29 9.17
N ALA A 290 3.82 8.10 8.09
CA ALA A 290 3.17 9.39 8.02
C ALA A 290 1.69 9.29 7.66
N ARG A 291 1.25 8.15 7.10
CA ARG A 291 -0.10 7.96 6.59
C ARG A 291 -0.96 7.04 7.46
N ALA A 292 -0.60 6.92 8.73
CA ALA A 292 -1.35 6.15 9.70
C ALA A 292 -1.42 6.85 11.06
N ALA A 293 -2.58 6.83 11.68
CA ALA A 293 -2.78 7.20 13.05
C ALA A 293 -3.35 6.02 13.85
N VAL A 294 -2.77 5.77 15.01
CA VAL A 294 -3.19 4.68 15.88
C VAL A 294 -3.60 5.25 17.23
N ILE A 295 -4.70 4.74 17.79
CA ILE A 295 -5.17 5.10 19.11
C ILE A 295 -5.05 3.92 20.08
N TYR A 296 -4.44 4.17 21.22
CA TYR A 296 -4.28 3.19 22.29
C TYR A 296 -5.50 3.12 23.18
N THR A 297 -5.89 1.89 23.54
CA THR A 297 -6.81 1.61 24.64
C THR A 297 -6.38 0.34 25.39
N GLU A 298 -6.89 0.10 26.58
CA GLU A 298 -6.65 -1.17 27.28
C GLU A 298 -7.39 -2.31 26.54
N GLU A 299 -6.82 -3.51 26.50
CA GLU A 299 -7.36 -4.69 25.79
C GLU A 299 -8.86 -4.94 26.05
N LYS A 300 -9.29 -4.80 27.31
CA LYS A 300 -10.70 -4.97 27.69
C LYS A 300 -11.66 -3.92 27.10
N TYR A 301 -11.15 -2.84 26.53
CA TYR A 301 -11.93 -1.75 25.93
C TYR A 301 -11.77 -1.66 24.42
N LEU A 302 -11.04 -2.58 23.78
CA LEU A 302 -10.93 -2.65 22.32
C LEU A 302 -12.30 -2.76 21.64
N SER A 303 -13.28 -3.37 22.32
CA SER A 303 -14.66 -3.48 21.79
C SER A 303 -15.45 -2.17 21.75
N GLU A 304 -14.95 -1.08 22.33
CA GLU A 304 -15.50 0.27 22.15
C GLU A 304 -15.10 0.87 20.78
N GLU A 305 -14.24 0.21 20.03
CA GLU A 305 -13.74 0.56 18.69
C GLU A 305 -13.23 2.01 18.62
N PRO A 306 -12.18 2.36 19.40
CA PRO A 306 -11.70 3.74 19.50
C PRO A 306 -11.20 4.32 18.18
N ASP A 307 -10.67 3.52 17.25
CA ASP A 307 -10.27 3.96 15.90
C ASP A 307 -11.49 4.42 15.08
N ALA A 308 -12.55 3.64 15.06
CA ALA A 308 -13.79 4.01 14.39
C ALA A 308 -14.48 5.20 15.08
N SER A 309 -14.41 5.26 16.41
CA SER A 309 -14.91 6.38 17.18
C SER A 309 -14.18 7.69 16.82
N TYR A 310 -12.85 7.64 16.77
CA TYR A 310 -12.03 8.80 16.47
C TYR A 310 -12.22 9.27 15.03
N THR A 311 -12.22 8.32 14.08
CA THR A 311 -12.48 8.59 12.67
C THR A 311 -13.86 9.20 12.44
N GLY A 312 -14.90 8.63 13.02
CA GLY A 312 -16.28 9.14 12.89
C GLY A 312 -16.49 10.49 13.56
N ASN A 313 -15.70 10.82 14.60
CA ASN A 313 -15.80 12.08 15.31
C ASN A 313 -15.14 13.25 14.56
N VAL A 314 -14.08 13.01 13.81
CA VAL A 314 -13.27 14.07 13.17
C VAL A 314 -13.27 13.99 11.65
N GLY A 315 -13.25 12.79 11.08
CA GLY A 315 -13.16 12.59 9.65
C GLY A 315 -14.18 13.38 8.82
N PRO A 316 -15.47 13.45 9.20
CA PRO A 316 -16.47 14.18 8.43
C PRO A 316 -16.24 15.69 8.26
N PHE A 317 -15.31 16.28 8.99
CA PHE A 317 -14.96 17.70 8.79
C PHE A 317 -14.10 17.94 7.54
N TYR A 318 -13.47 16.88 7.05
CA TYR A 318 -12.70 16.95 5.82
C TYR A 318 -13.57 17.52 4.65
N PRO A 319 -13.12 18.44 3.82
CA PRO A 319 -11.72 18.91 3.69
C PRO A 319 -11.33 20.08 4.62
N LYS A 320 -12.21 20.51 5.49
CA LYS A 320 -11.88 21.61 6.42
C LYS A 320 -10.78 21.19 7.39
N ASN A 321 -9.73 21.99 7.48
CA ASN A 321 -8.66 21.75 8.43
C ASN A 321 -9.16 21.94 9.86
N VAL A 322 -9.13 20.84 10.62
CA VAL A 322 -9.52 20.82 12.03
C VAL A 322 -8.49 20.04 12.83
N THR A 323 -8.09 20.56 13.99
CA THR A 323 -7.18 19.80 14.85
C THR A 323 -7.79 18.45 15.27
N TRP A 324 -7.00 17.40 15.22
CA TRP A 324 -7.34 16.08 15.70
C TRP A 324 -7.13 15.95 17.22
N LYS A 325 -6.32 16.81 17.82
CA LYS A 325 -6.17 16.97 19.25
C LYS A 325 -7.47 17.51 19.88
N PHE A 326 -7.66 17.31 21.17
CA PHE A 326 -8.81 17.77 21.99
C PHE A 326 -10.17 17.21 21.54
N LYS A 327 -10.20 16.18 20.75
CA LYS A 327 -11.45 15.53 20.35
C LYS A 327 -11.96 14.59 21.41
N ARG A 328 -13.27 14.35 21.40
CA ARG A 328 -13.98 13.58 22.41
C ARG A 328 -14.77 12.44 21.75
N PRO A 329 -14.08 11.42 21.24
CA PRO A 329 -14.71 10.29 20.57
C PRO A 329 -15.65 9.55 21.54
N GLN A 330 -16.77 9.07 21.01
CA GLN A 330 -17.86 8.46 21.79
C GLN A 330 -17.92 6.96 21.53
N ASP A 331 -18.27 6.19 22.57
CA ASP A 331 -18.60 4.79 22.41
C ASP A 331 -19.98 4.66 21.74
N GLY A 332 -19.96 4.47 20.44
CA GLY A 332 -21.18 4.38 19.65
C GLY A 332 -22.03 3.13 19.91
N ASN A 333 -21.46 2.13 20.56
CA ASN A 333 -22.18 0.90 20.93
C ASN A 333 -22.89 1.03 22.28
N ALA A 334 -22.52 2.01 23.12
CA ALA A 334 -23.10 2.25 24.43
C ALA A 334 -24.19 3.37 24.43
N ALA A 335 -24.96 3.49 23.33
CA ALA A 335 -26.04 4.47 23.25
C ALA A 335 -27.06 4.25 24.34
N THR A 336 -27.11 5.16 25.30
CA THR A 336 -28.13 5.16 26.37
C THR A 336 -29.17 6.25 26.10
N SER A 337 -30.31 6.14 26.74
CA SER A 337 -31.36 7.18 26.73
C SER A 337 -30.89 8.55 27.27
N GLU A 338 -29.74 8.59 27.95
CA GLU A 338 -29.17 9.80 28.57
C GLU A 338 -28.07 10.47 27.70
N GLY A 339 -27.74 9.93 26.54
CA GLY A 339 -26.70 10.45 25.66
C GLY A 339 -25.59 9.43 25.35
N THR A 340 -24.64 9.83 24.54
CA THR A 340 -23.48 8.99 24.17
C THR A 340 -22.42 9.08 25.27
N LYS A 341 -21.92 7.93 25.71
CA LYS A 341 -20.75 7.83 26.58
C LYS A 341 -19.47 8.05 25.76
N LEU A 342 -18.47 8.72 26.30
CA LEU A 342 -17.13 8.74 25.70
C LEU A 342 -16.52 7.34 25.76
N ILE A 343 -15.62 7.03 24.84
CA ILE A 343 -14.77 5.84 24.97
C ILE A 343 -14.04 5.88 26.32
N THR A 344 -13.72 4.73 26.85
CA THR A 344 -13.20 4.64 28.21
C THR A 344 -11.77 5.16 28.30
N LEU A 345 -11.53 6.01 29.29
CA LEU A 345 -10.22 6.55 29.61
C LEU A 345 -9.26 5.43 30.08
N PRO A 346 -8.14 5.18 29.39
CA PRO A 346 -7.17 4.19 29.82
C PRO A 346 -6.46 4.61 31.12
N LYS A 347 -6.20 3.65 31.98
CA LYS A 347 -5.47 3.89 33.23
C LYS A 347 -3.97 3.77 33.00
N LEU A 348 -3.34 4.87 32.65
CA LEU A 348 -1.93 4.94 32.32
C LEU A 348 -1.11 5.57 33.43
N THR A 349 0.03 4.98 33.74
CA THR A 349 1.09 5.62 34.54
C THR A 349 1.76 6.72 33.73
N GLU A 350 2.53 7.58 34.37
CA GLU A 350 3.31 8.62 33.67
C GLU A 350 4.33 8.01 32.69
N GLY A 351 5.04 6.93 33.09
CA GLY A 351 5.97 6.24 32.22
C GLY A 351 5.31 5.68 30.97
N GLN A 352 4.11 5.09 31.09
CA GLN A 352 3.35 4.59 29.94
C GLN A 352 2.86 5.70 29.00
N ARG A 353 2.46 6.86 29.57
CA ARG A 353 2.13 8.03 28.74
C ARG A 353 3.33 8.55 27.98
N ASN A 354 4.48 8.64 28.61
CA ASN A 354 5.72 9.06 27.98
C ASN A 354 6.09 8.11 26.83
N GLN A 355 5.96 6.80 27.04
CA GLN A 355 6.22 5.79 26.04
C GLN A 355 5.28 5.92 24.82
N LEU A 356 3.97 6.09 25.05
CA LEU A 356 3.01 6.33 23.96
C LEU A 356 3.30 7.64 23.22
N ASN A 357 3.72 8.71 23.93
CA ASN A 357 4.10 9.98 23.31
C ASN A 357 5.38 9.83 22.46
N GLU A 358 6.39 9.11 22.94
CA GLU A 358 7.63 8.83 22.20
C GLU A 358 7.36 8.00 20.93
N ASN A 359 6.40 7.09 21.00
CA ASN A 359 5.96 6.26 19.86
C ASN A 359 4.88 6.91 18.99
N HIS A 360 4.50 8.15 19.29
CA HIS A 360 3.45 8.90 18.55
C HIS A 360 2.09 8.19 18.47
N VAL A 361 1.75 7.39 19.47
CA VAL A 361 0.47 6.71 19.58
C VAL A 361 -0.53 7.59 20.32
N ASN A 362 -1.64 7.91 19.69
CA ASN A 362 -2.69 8.71 20.28
C ASN A 362 -3.39 7.94 21.42
N TYR A 363 -3.89 8.61 22.42
CA TYR A 363 -4.68 8.02 23.51
C TYR A 363 -5.62 9.05 24.15
N LEU A 364 -6.65 8.56 24.84
CA LEU A 364 -7.50 9.43 25.62
C LEU A 364 -6.80 9.83 26.93
N THR A 365 -6.79 11.11 27.22
CA THR A 365 -6.28 11.66 28.48
C THR A 365 -7.33 12.46 29.21
N GLU A 366 -7.10 12.78 30.49
CA GLU A 366 -7.93 13.66 31.28
C GLU A 366 -7.09 14.76 31.92
N GLU A 367 -7.44 16.00 31.66
CA GLU A 367 -6.89 17.18 32.32
C GLU A 367 -8.03 18.09 32.79
N TYR A 368 -7.93 18.61 34.00
CA TYR A 368 -8.97 19.46 34.61
C TYR A 368 -10.39 18.83 34.54
N LYS A 369 -10.50 17.52 34.73
CA LYS A 369 -11.75 16.73 34.62
C LYS A 369 -12.36 16.76 33.21
N ARG A 370 -11.59 16.98 32.18
CA ARG A 370 -12.02 16.95 30.80
C ARG A 370 -11.23 15.88 30.07
N GLN A 371 -11.95 14.94 29.50
CA GLN A 371 -11.39 13.86 28.70
C GLN A 371 -11.31 14.27 27.23
N TYR A 372 -10.19 13.98 26.59
CA TYR A 372 -9.95 14.26 25.18
C TYR A 372 -8.80 13.43 24.61
N VAL A 373 -8.72 13.32 23.29
CA VAL A 373 -7.58 12.67 22.61
C VAL A 373 -6.34 13.55 22.72
N LYS A 374 -5.22 12.96 23.16
CA LYS A 374 -3.93 13.59 23.25
C LYS A 374 -3.28 13.66 21.86
N ASP A 375 -2.65 14.76 21.56
CA ASP A 375 -1.77 15.09 20.43
C ASP A 375 -2.42 15.14 19.02
N GLY A 376 -3.06 14.12 18.48
CA GLY A 376 -3.64 14.11 17.13
C GLY A 376 -2.57 13.98 16.04
N VAL A 377 -1.68 12.98 16.19
CA VAL A 377 -0.50 12.77 15.36
C VAL A 377 -0.53 11.45 14.62
N CYS A 378 0.17 11.39 13.50
CA CYS A 378 0.53 10.16 12.80
C CYS A 378 1.68 9.45 13.52
N LEU A 379 1.96 8.20 13.15
CA LEU A 379 3.00 7.39 13.80
C LEU A 379 4.43 7.92 13.62
N ASN A 380 4.69 8.80 12.67
CA ASN A 380 5.97 9.51 12.53
C ASN A 380 6.03 10.82 13.33
N GLY A 381 4.96 11.19 14.05
CA GLY A 381 4.85 12.42 14.83
C GLY A 381 4.32 13.64 14.07
N GLU A 382 4.05 13.54 12.78
CA GLU A 382 3.40 14.60 12.00
C GLU A 382 1.93 14.77 12.40
N PHE A 383 1.40 15.97 12.36
CA PHE A 383 -0.01 16.20 12.70
C PHE A 383 -0.93 15.65 11.59
N ILE A 384 -2.01 14.99 12.00
CA ILE A 384 -2.97 14.39 11.06
C ILE A 384 -3.59 15.44 10.13
N ASP A 385 -3.96 16.61 10.65
CA ASP A 385 -4.52 17.70 9.86
C ASP A 385 -3.54 18.26 8.81
N VAL A 386 -2.26 18.20 9.09
CA VAL A 386 -1.20 18.55 8.15
C VAL A 386 -1.15 17.56 6.99
N VAL A 387 -1.17 16.27 7.24
CA VAL A 387 -1.21 15.22 6.20
C VAL A 387 -2.47 15.37 5.33
N LEU A 388 -3.64 15.48 5.97
CA LEU A 388 -4.92 15.58 5.27
C LEU A 388 -5.05 16.85 4.42
N GLY A 389 -4.64 18.01 4.98
CA GLY A 389 -4.72 19.28 4.29
C GLY A 389 -3.92 19.30 3.00
N GLY A 390 -2.76 18.70 3.05
CA GLY A 390 -2.00 18.57 1.85
C GLY A 390 -2.54 17.55 0.87
N ASP A 391 -3.09 16.45 1.32
CA ASP A 391 -3.77 15.51 0.45
C ASP A 391 -4.85 16.24 -0.37
N TRP A 392 -5.52 17.18 0.21
CA TRP A 392 -6.50 18.03 -0.48
C TRP A 392 -5.86 18.94 -1.55
N ILE A 393 -4.82 19.71 -1.18
CA ILE A 393 -4.21 20.70 -2.08
C ILE A 393 -3.79 20.08 -3.42
N ALA A 394 -3.01 19.00 -3.40
CA ALA A 394 -2.50 18.45 -4.66
C ALA A 394 -3.58 17.72 -5.48
N LYS A 395 -4.62 17.09 -4.86
CA LYS A 395 -5.78 16.65 -5.63
C LYS A 395 -6.46 17.83 -6.31
N ARG A 396 -6.76 18.88 -5.56
CA ARG A 396 -7.44 20.06 -6.10
C ARG A 396 -6.64 20.68 -7.23
N MET A 397 -5.31 20.76 -7.10
CA MET A 397 -4.44 21.21 -8.19
C MET A 397 -4.59 20.32 -9.42
N ARG A 398 -4.61 18.99 -9.24
CA ARG A 398 -4.74 18.06 -10.35
C ARG A 398 -6.10 18.19 -11.04
N ASP A 399 -7.18 18.26 -10.26
CA ASP A 399 -8.53 18.44 -10.80
C ASP A 399 -8.60 19.72 -11.66
N LEU A 400 -8.15 20.84 -11.14
CA LEU A 400 -8.12 22.12 -11.85
C LEU A 400 -7.20 22.12 -13.09
N LEU A 401 -6.07 21.42 -13.00
CA LEU A 401 -5.16 21.28 -14.15
C LEU A 401 -5.81 20.47 -15.27
N TYR A 402 -6.51 19.38 -14.95
CA TYR A 402 -7.27 18.63 -15.94
C TYR A 402 -8.42 19.44 -16.53
N ASP A 403 -9.13 20.23 -15.73
CA ASP A 403 -10.18 21.11 -16.22
C ASP A 403 -9.63 22.10 -17.25
N ILE A 404 -8.49 22.75 -16.95
CA ILE A 404 -7.83 23.66 -17.89
C ILE A 404 -7.43 22.95 -19.20
N LEU A 405 -6.87 21.74 -19.11
CA LEU A 405 -6.44 20.98 -20.28
C LEU A 405 -7.62 20.51 -21.15
N LEU A 406 -8.75 20.17 -20.52
CA LEU A 406 -9.95 19.69 -21.22
C LEU A 406 -10.78 20.82 -21.83
N GLU A 407 -10.83 21.98 -21.16
CA GLU A 407 -11.60 23.14 -21.63
C GLU A 407 -10.92 23.91 -22.74
N ASN A 408 -9.59 23.82 -22.88
CA ASN A 408 -8.83 24.55 -23.87
C ASN A 408 -8.43 23.64 -25.03
N ALA A 409 -8.90 23.98 -26.23
CA ALA A 409 -8.57 23.24 -27.46
C ALA A 409 -7.05 23.26 -27.78
N ASN A 410 -6.33 24.27 -27.32
CA ASN A 410 -4.89 24.42 -27.44
C ASN A 410 -4.36 25.33 -26.33
N ILE A 411 -3.25 24.92 -25.71
CA ILE A 411 -2.48 25.77 -24.80
C ILE A 411 -1.11 25.97 -25.45
N ASP A 412 -0.80 27.21 -25.80
CA ASP A 412 0.46 27.54 -26.47
C ASP A 412 1.66 27.27 -25.54
N TYR A 413 2.71 26.71 -26.11
CA TYR A 413 3.98 26.52 -25.40
C TYR A 413 4.74 27.86 -25.34
N SER A 414 4.29 28.72 -24.43
CA SER A 414 4.72 30.11 -24.27
C SER A 414 4.53 30.57 -22.82
N ASP A 415 5.09 31.72 -22.46
CA ASP A 415 4.87 32.32 -21.13
C ASP A 415 3.38 32.55 -20.83
N ALA A 416 2.57 32.86 -21.83
CA ALA A 416 1.12 32.99 -21.65
C ALA A 416 0.43 31.64 -21.36
N GLY A 417 0.81 30.57 -22.07
CA GLY A 417 0.29 29.25 -21.82
C GLY A 417 0.74 28.68 -20.45
N PHE A 418 1.99 28.95 -20.07
CA PHE A 418 2.48 28.57 -18.73
C PHE A 418 1.74 29.32 -17.63
N GLY A 419 1.45 30.62 -17.85
CA GLY A 419 0.63 31.42 -16.96
C GLY A 419 -0.80 30.89 -16.81
N LEU A 420 -1.41 30.39 -17.90
CA LEU A 420 -2.73 29.78 -17.87
C LEU A 420 -2.72 28.52 -16.99
N ILE A 421 -1.75 27.62 -17.18
CA ILE A 421 -1.60 26.40 -16.36
C ILE A 421 -1.37 26.78 -14.88
N ALA A 422 -0.56 27.79 -14.61
CA ALA A 422 -0.29 28.24 -13.26
C ALA A 422 -1.54 28.79 -12.53
N THR A 423 -2.59 29.18 -13.26
CA THR A 423 -3.85 29.62 -12.63
C THR A 423 -4.50 28.51 -11.80
N ALA A 424 -4.37 27.25 -12.21
CA ALA A 424 -4.84 26.12 -11.42
C ALA A 424 -4.13 26.00 -10.07
N VAL A 425 -2.82 26.16 -10.07
CA VAL A 425 -2.00 26.11 -8.84
C VAL A 425 -2.38 27.28 -7.91
N LEU A 426 -2.47 28.49 -8.46
CA LEU A 426 -2.88 29.68 -7.71
C LEU A 426 -4.30 29.55 -7.14
N GLN A 427 -5.22 29.00 -7.91
CA GLN A 427 -6.59 28.78 -7.49
C GLN A 427 -6.67 27.76 -6.35
N ALA A 428 -6.02 26.60 -6.51
CA ALA A 428 -6.00 25.56 -5.46
C ALA A 428 -5.44 26.08 -4.13
N LEU A 429 -4.34 26.85 -4.18
CA LEU A 429 -3.74 27.45 -2.98
C LEU A 429 -4.62 28.54 -2.37
N SER A 430 -5.34 29.32 -3.20
CA SER A 430 -6.28 30.33 -2.73
C SER A 430 -7.49 29.69 -2.04
N GLU A 431 -8.05 28.61 -2.64
CA GLU A 431 -9.13 27.83 -2.03
C GLU A 431 -8.66 27.16 -0.72
N ALA A 432 -7.44 26.63 -0.68
CA ALA A 432 -6.85 26.06 0.54
C ALA A 432 -6.72 27.08 1.67
N ALA A 433 -6.61 28.38 1.31
CA ALA A 433 -6.51 29.46 2.27
C ALA A 433 -7.86 30.09 2.67
N ASP A 434 -8.98 29.69 2.08
CA ASP A 434 -10.28 30.23 2.41
C ASP A 434 -10.78 29.82 3.82
N GLU A 435 -11.93 30.35 4.25
CA GLU A 435 -12.48 30.07 5.60
C GLU A 435 -13.11 28.69 5.71
N ASP A 436 -13.49 28.13 4.58
CA ASP A 436 -14.13 26.81 4.54
C ASP A 436 -13.09 25.70 4.64
N HIS A 437 -11.90 25.86 4.06
CA HIS A 437 -10.81 24.90 4.10
C HIS A 437 -9.81 25.19 5.22
N ASN A 438 -9.31 26.42 5.33
CA ASN A 438 -8.35 26.86 6.35
C ASN A 438 -7.09 25.99 6.45
N ILE A 439 -6.61 25.49 5.31
CA ILE A 439 -5.43 24.63 5.22
C ILE A 439 -4.17 25.48 5.15
N VAL A 440 -4.18 26.51 4.29
CA VAL A 440 -3.08 27.47 4.15
C VAL A 440 -3.35 28.68 5.04
N ALA A 441 -2.32 29.11 5.76
CA ALA A 441 -2.40 30.28 6.62
C ALA A 441 -2.70 31.55 5.81
N ARG A 442 -3.38 32.46 6.44
CA ARG A 442 -3.73 33.77 5.86
C ARG A 442 -3.02 34.91 6.58
N ASP A 443 -2.61 35.90 5.81
CA ASP A 443 -2.14 37.14 6.38
C ASP A 443 -3.29 37.87 7.13
N GLN A 444 -2.99 38.39 8.29
CA GLN A 444 -4.03 38.93 9.19
C GLN A 444 -4.65 40.22 8.67
N GLU A 445 -3.91 41.01 7.91
CA GLU A 445 -4.36 42.31 7.39
C GLU A 445 -5.05 42.14 6.03
N SER A 446 -4.37 41.52 5.08
CA SER A 446 -4.87 41.39 3.69
C SER A 446 -5.89 40.21 3.53
N ARG A 447 -5.92 39.27 4.46
CA ARG A 447 -6.69 38.03 4.37
C ARG A 447 -6.27 37.10 3.23
N ALA A 448 -5.22 37.44 2.51
CA ALA A 448 -4.67 36.62 1.44
C ALA A 448 -3.95 35.37 2.00
N GLY A 449 -3.97 34.27 1.26
CA GLY A 449 -3.18 33.10 1.59
C GLY A 449 -1.69 33.40 1.56
N ILE A 450 -0.96 32.84 2.54
CA ILE A 450 0.50 32.99 2.61
C ILE A 450 1.13 31.85 1.81
N PHE A 451 1.34 32.13 0.53
CA PHE A 451 2.02 31.19 -0.38
C PHE A 451 2.76 31.95 -1.49
N THR A 452 3.70 31.27 -2.13
CA THR A 452 4.42 31.75 -3.30
C THR A 452 4.34 30.71 -4.42
N VAL A 453 4.25 31.16 -5.66
CA VAL A 453 4.25 30.27 -6.85
C VAL A 453 5.29 30.84 -7.82
N ASN A 454 6.23 29.98 -8.20
CA ASN A 454 7.23 30.29 -9.21
C ASN A 454 6.80 29.69 -10.55
N ILE A 455 6.47 30.57 -11.50
CA ILE A 455 6.01 30.20 -12.84
C ILE A 455 7.22 30.23 -13.77
N PRO A 456 7.61 29.09 -14.39
CA PRO A 456 8.75 29.08 -15.30
C PRO A 456 8.47 29.90 -16.55
N LYS A 457 9.54 30.41 -17.17
CA LYS A 457 9.47 31.12 -18.45
C LYS A 457 9.81 30.18 -19.61
N TYR A 458 9.27 30.50 -20.78
CA TYR A 458 9.60 29.77 -22.00
C TYR A 458 11.11 29.69 -22.23
N ALA A 459 11.86 30.75 -21.91
CA ALA A 459 13.30 30.80 -22.07
C ALA A 459 14.05 29.80 -21.15
N GLU A 460 13.45 29.30 -20.10
CA GLU A 460 14.00 28.36 -19.13
C GLU A 460 13.81 26.90 -19.57
N SER A 461 12.94 26.68 -20.57
CA SER A 461 12.70 25.34 -21.10
C SER A 461 13.86 24.83 -21.97
N THR A 462 14.18 23.54 -21.82
CA THR A 462 15.18 22.87 -22.65
C THR A 462 14.66 22.55 -24.05
N GLU A 463 15.55 22.26 -25.01
CA GLU A 463 15.12 21.80 -26.34
C GLU A 463 14.34 20.50 -26.29
N GLU A 464 14.71 19.60 -25.37
CA GLU A 464 14.04 18.33 -25.18
C GLU A 464 12.61 18.51 -24.64
N GLN A 465 12.44 19.38 -23.64
CA GLN A 465 11.11 19.72 -23.11
C GLN A 465 10.23 20.33 -24.21
N ARG A 466 10.74 21.27 -24.99
CA ARG A 466 10.00 21.85 -26.14
C ARG A 466 9.62 20.80 -27.17
N ARG A 467 10.54 19.91 -27.54
CA ARG A 467 10.28 18.85 -28.51
C ARG A 467 9.23 17.86 -28.02
N ASN A 468 9.27 17.52 -26.73
CA ASN A 468 8.35 16.57 -26.11
C ASN A 468 7.06 17.25 -25.58
N ARG A 469 6.92 18.57 -25.73
CA ARG A 469 5.81 19.37 -25.23
C ARG A 469 5.60 19.24 -23.70
N VAL A 470 6.69 19.11 -22.96
CA VAL A 470 6.71 19.04 -21.50
C VAL A 470 7.08 20.42 -20.97
N MET A 471 6.21 21.02 -20.19
CA MET A 471 6.45 22.30 -19.52
C MET A 471 7.49 22.12 -18.41
N PRO A 472 8.38 23.10 -18.16
CA PRO A 472 9.18 23.10 -16.94
C PRO A 472 8.30 23.15 -15.68
N ASP A 473 8.82 22.69 -14.56
CA ASP A 473 8.05 22.55 -13.32
C ASP A 473 7.60 23.90 -12.75
N ILE A 474 6.33 23.97 -12.37
CA ILE A 474 5.83 25.04 -11.50
C ILE A 474 6.15 24.65 -10.07
N THR A 475 6.91 25.48 -9.36
CA THR A 475 7.21 25.24 -7.95
C THR A 475 6.43 26.21 -7.07
N TRP A 476 6.03 25.77 -5.88
CA TRP A 476 5.29 26.58 -4.94
C TRP A 476 5.64 26.24 -3.49
N GLU A 477 5.43 27.21 -2.63
CA GLU A 477 5.57 27.08 -1.18
C GLU A 477 4.36 27.70 -0.51
N ALA A 478 3.85 27.08 0.54
CA ALA A 478 2.73 27.59 1.31
C ALA A 478 2.95 27.41 2.81
N LEU A 479 2.57 28.39 3.60
CA LEU A 479 2.55 28.27 5.04
C LEU A 479 1.24 27.58 5.46
N LEU A 480 1.33 26.41 6.07
CA LEU A 480 0.13 25.71 6.54
C LEU A 480 -0.42 26.35 7.81
N CYS A 481 -1.75 26.34 7.92
CA CYS A 481 -2.45 26.80 9.10
C CYS A 481 -2.39 25.68 10.16
N GLY A 482 -1.44 25.76 11.08
CA GLY A 482 -1.40 24.85 12.22
C GLY A 482 -2.64 25.07 13.10
N ALA A 483 -3.40 24.00 13.37
CA ALA A 483 -4.47 24.07 14.34
C ALA A 483 -3.90 23.95 15.76
N VAL A 484 -4.27 24.90 16.66
CA VAL A 484 -3.81 24.96 18.06
C VAL A 484 -4.74 24.11 18.94
#